data_63339b1b2f9e136db29a7abc61982670
#
_entry.id   63339b1b2f9e136db29a7abc61982670
#
_cell.length_a   1.000
_cell.length_b   1.000
_cell.length_c   1.000
_cell.angle_alpha   90.00
_cell.angle_beta   90.00
_cell.angle_gamma   90.00
#
_symmetry.space_group_name_H-M   'P 1'
#
loop_
_entity.id
_entity.type
_entity.pdbx_description
1 polymer ?
#
loop_
_entity_poly.entity_id
_entity_poly.type
_entity_poly.pdbx_seq_one_letter_code
_entity_poly.pdbx_strand_id
1 'polypeptide(L)'
;MKYKFLYIIGLVGMVSALAGCSDEGTEPLRSLANTEQTNLSVIKLATDRDDGTISLSVDAPAAARTGVWIDLNGDGERAADGSEDVKVFNAYTDYKFPKGSKGLTVHGDITYLGCACDQLTKIEVTGNPYLTTLNCPQNGLTDMDLSKNTTLQRLDCSDNKIKSLDVSANTALVSLWCYGNQLTSLDVSGNTELAALDCSGNQLTALDVSKNLSLERLICYHNDLTSLDVSKNVNLNRLWIYGNPFPESEITKLQTMLSEVAKGDIWIGNQSTADELKEELSSKGWTVR
;
A
#
# COMPACT_ATOMS: atom_id res chain seq x y z
N MET A 1 17.46 -30.38 8.85
CA MET A 1 18.37 -29.47 9.56
C MET A 1 17.58 -28.23 9.94
N LYS A 2 17.43 -28.02 11.26
CA LYS A 2 16.62 -26.91 11.81
C LYS A 2 17.56 -25.73 12.01
N TYR A 3 17.29 -24.59 11.41
CA TYR A 3 17.96 -23.34 11.75
C TYR A 3 17.07 -22.55 12.71
N LYS A 4 17.54 -22.41 13.93
CA LYS A 4 17.01 -21.46 14.92
C LYS A 4 17.67 -20.10 14.67
N PHE A 5 16.92 -19.06 14.44
CA PHE A 5 17.40 -17.68 14.53
C PHE A 5 17.24 -17.19 15.95
N LEU A 6 18.37 -16.81 16.52
CA LEU A 6 18.50 -16.25 17.87
C LEU A 6 18.41 -14.73 17.78
N TYR A 7 17.44 -14.12 18.46
CA TYR A 7 17.40 -12.67 18.64
C TYR A 7 18.36 -12.30 19.78
N ILE A 8 19.37 -11.47 19.47
CA ILE A 8 20.27 -10.88 20.46
C ILE A 8 19.68 -9.52 20.84
N ILE A 9 19.20 -9.41 22.07
CA ILE A 9 18.86 -8.16 22.72
C ILE A 9 20.14 -7.61 23.34
N GLY A 10 20.65 -6.51 22.79
CA GLY A 10 21.80 -5.79 23.35
C GLY A 10 21.36 -4.80 24.41
N LEU A 11 21.58 -5.14 25.65
CA LEU A 11 21.45 -4.23 26.80
C LEU A 11 22.82 -3.62 27.07
N VAL A 12 22.97 -2.30 26.95
CA VAL A 12 24.15 -1.59 27.49
C VAL A 12 23.65 -0.37 28.25
N GLY A 13 23.84 -0.42 29.51
CA GLY A 13 23.68 0.71 30.40
C GLY A 13 24.49 0.50 31.68
N MET A 14 25.75 0.93 31.71
CA MET A 14 26.48 1.12 32.97
C MET A 14 26.58 2.61 33.26
N VAL A 15 25.99 3.03 34.38
CA VAL A 15 26.26 4.32 34.98
C VAL A 15 27.02 4.05 36.30
N SER A 16 28.27 4.49 36.33
CA SER A 16 29.10 4.50 37.51
C SER A 16 28.72 5.67 38.43
N ALA A 17 28.43 5.33 39.67
CA ALA A 17 28.19 6.28 40.76
C ALA A 17 29.51 6.86 41.27
N LEU A 18 29.56 8.18 41.45
CA LEU A 18 30.51 8.84 42.35
C LEU A 18 29.73 9.59 43.44
N ALA A 19 29.99 9.24 44.65
CA ALA A 19 29.43 9.85 45.83
C ALA A 19 30.12 11.17 46.18
N GLY A 20 29.32 12.15 46.61
CA GLY A 20 29.79 13.36 47.27
C GLY A 20 28.68 13.94 48.12
N CYS A 21 28.82 13.85 49.45
CA CYS A 21 27.93 14.44 50.43
C CYS A 21 28.02 15.97 50.46
N SER A 22 26.87 16.66 50.62
CA SER A 22 26.68 17.74 51.59
C SER A 22 25.22 18.24 51.59
N ASP A 23 24.78 18.54 52.75
CA ASP A 23 23.51 18.81 53.38
C ASP A 23 22.57 19.87 52.81
N GLU A 24 21.29 19.67 53.22
CA GLU A 24 20.21 20.62 53.51
C GLU A 24 19.43 21.26 52.34
N GLY A 25 18.16 20.90 52.32
CA GLY A 25 17.09 21.61 51.58
C GLY A 25 15.95 20.69 51.21
N THR A 26 14.98 20.49 52.13
CA THR A 26 13.74 19.78 51.87
C THR A 26 12.85 20.59 50.94
N GLU A 27 12.93 20.30 49.62
CA GLU A 27 11.85 20.61 48.71
C GLU A 27 11.10 19.30 48.35
N PRO A 28 9.75 19.34 48.24
CA PRO A 28 9.00 18.14 47.93
C PRO A 28 9.35 17.70 46.48
N LEU A 29 9.70 16.43 46.36
CA LEU A 29 9.90 15.75 45.10
C LEU A 29 8.67 16.01 44.19
N ARG A 30 8.79 17.00 43.29
CA ARG A 30 7.96 17.03 42.12
C ARG A 30 8.25 15.72 41.37
N SER A 31 7.25 14.85 41.30
CA SER A 31 7.26 13.72 40.45
C SER A 31 7.60 14.23 39.06
N LEU A 32 8.82 13.94 38.60
CA LEU A 32 9.11 13.92 37.17
C LEU A 32 8.23 12.79 36.62
N ALA A 33 6.98 13.12 36.34
CA ALA A 33 6.25 12.37 35.35
C ALA A 33 7.11 12.48 34.08
N ASN A 34 7.90 11.46 33.81
CA ASN A 34 8.45 11.20 32.49
C ASN A 34 7.26 11.14 31.57
N THR A 35 6.89 12.27 30.99
CA THR A 35 6.24 12.28 29.72
C THR A 35 7.32 11.86 28.71
N GLU A 36 7.66 10.57 28.68
CA GLU A 36 7.99 9.94 27.42
C GLU A 36 6.76 10.14 26.56
N GLN A 37 6.79 11.21 25.82
CA GLN A 37 5.93 11.41 24.67
C GLN A 37 6.38 10.30 23.71
N THR A 38 5.84 9.10 23.93
CA THR A 38 5.94 8.01 22.95
C THR A 38 5.39 8.60 21.67
N ASN A 39 6.25 8.78 20.68
CA ASN A 39 5.84 9.12 19.33
C ASN A 39 4.97 7.96 18.86
N LEU A 40 3.70 7.99 19.24
CA LEU A 40 2.72 7.01 18.80
C LEU A 40 2.61 7.16 17.28
N SER A 41 2.74 6.04 16.59
CA SER A 41 2.50 6.01 15.16
C SER A 41 1.08 6.51 14.85
N VAL A 42 0.95 7.38 13.86
CA VAL A 42 -0.33 7.99 13.53
C VAL A 42 -0.60 7.93 12.03
N ILE A 43 -1.89 7.76 11.69
CA ILE A 43 -2.41 7.94 10.35
C ILE A 43 -3.55 8.95 10.44
N LYS A 44 -3.52 9.98 9.58
CA LYS A 44 -4.59 10.97 9.52
C LYS A 44 -5.41 10.77 8.26
N LEU A 45 -6.72 10.80 8.43
CA LEU A 45 -7.70 10.66 7.37
C LEU A 45 -8.56 11.92 7.30
N ALA A 46 -8.74 12.47 6.09
CA ALA A 46 -9.73 13.52 5.85
C ALA A 46 -10.80 12.97 4.91
N THR A 47 -12.08 13.26 5.21
CA THR A 47 -13.23 12.78 4.44
C THR A 47 -14.22 13.92 4.16
N ASP A 48 -14.91 13.82 3.04
CA ASP A 48 -16.05 14.68 2.70
C ASP A 48 -17.40 14.12 3.16
N ARG A 49 -17.41 12.98 3.84
CA ARG A 49 -18.65 12.45 4.42
C ARG A 49 -19.24 13.43 5.43
N ASP A 50 -20.52 13.65 5.33
CA ASP A 50 -21.29 14.54 6.19
C ASP A 50 -22.26 13.78 7.12
N ASP A 51 -22.38 12.46 6.93
CA ASP A 51 -23.19 11.56 7.76
C ASP A 51 -22.54 11.24 9.12
N GLY A 52 -21.27 11.62 9.31
CA GLY A 52 -20.53 11.41 10.55
C GLY A 52 -20.15 9.95 10.79
N THR A 53 -20.02 9.16 9.72
CA THR A 53 -19.63 7.73 9.82
C THR A 53 -18.52 7.42 8.83
N ILE A 54 -17.51 6.68 9.27
CA ILE A 54 -16.44 6.11 8.44
C ILE A 54 -16.30 4.63 8.72
N SER A 55 -16.02 3.84 7.70
CA SER A 55 -15.88 2.38 7.82
C SER A 55 -14.42 1.98 7.66
N LEU A 56 -13.77 1.60 8.73
CA LEU A 56 -12.37 1.24 8.74
C LEU A 56 -12.16 -0.22 9.12
N SER A 57 -11.18 -0.84 8.49
CA SER A 57 -10.59 -2.11 8.91
C SER A 57 -9.14 -1.88 9.31
N VAL A 58 -8.79 -2.21 10.53
CA VAL A 58 -7.46 -1.99 11.11
C VAL A 58 -6.89 -3.32 11.59
N ASP A 59 -5.59 -3.53 11.42
CA ASP A 59 -4.87 -4.61 12.11
C ASP A 59 -3.52 -4.16 12.64
N ALA A 60 -3.09 -4.85 13.68
CA ALA A 60 -1.82 -4.65 14.35
C ALA A 60 -1.31 -5.97 14.93
N PRO A 61 0.00 -6.12 15.18
CA PRO A 61 0.52 -7.24 15.93
C PRO A 61 -0.21 -7.40 17.27
N ALA A 62 -0.48 -8.61 17.69
CA ALA A 62 -1.29 -8.89 18.90
C ALA A 62 -0.82 -8.11 20.13
N ALA A 63 0.50 -7.95 20.30
CA ALA A 63 1.09 -7.19 21.41
C ALA A 63 0.84 -5.66 21.32
N ALA A 64 0.57 -5.13 20.13
CA ALA A 64 0.35 -3.70 19.90
C ALA A 64 -1.14 -3.30 19.92
N ARG A 65 -2.06 -4.27 19.83
CA ARG A 65 -3.51 -4.00 19.67
C ARG A 65 -4.11 -3.15 20.78
N THR A 66 -3.64 -3.29 22.03
CA THR A 66 -4.12 -2.48 23.16
C THR A 66 -3.75 -1.01 23.05
N GLY A 67 -2.74 -0.69 22.23
CA GLY A 67 -2.31 0.69 21.92
C GLY A 67 -3.01 1.30 20.73
N VAL A 68 -3.89 0.57 20.01
CA VAL A 68 -4.58 1.07 18.83
C VAL A 68 -5.93 1.69 19.18
N TRP A 69 -6.12 2.93 18.79
CA TRP A 69 -7.35 3.67 19.02
C TRP A 69 -7.56 4.72 17.91
N ILE A 70 -8.76 5.27 17.80
CA ILE A 70 -9.12 6.23 16.77
C ILE A 70 -9.64 7.49 17.45
N ASP A 71 -8.91 8.58 17.28
CA ASP A 71 -9.36 9.91 17.71
C ASP A 71 -10.52 10.35 16.81
N LEU A 72 -11.73 10.22 17.33
CA LEU A 72 -12.97 10.49 16.61
C LEU A 72 -13.42 11.95 16.74
N ASN A 73 -13.00 12.62 17.79
CA ASN A 73 -13.41 13.99 18.13
C ASN A 73 -12.34 15.04 17.79
N GLY A 74 -11.10 14.60 17.51
CA GLY A 74 -9.98 15.45 17.12
C GLY A 74 -9.31 16.18 18.28
N ASP A 75 -9.49 15.73 19.54
CA ASP A 75 -8.87 16.35 20.72
C ASP A 75 -7.44 15.84 21.00
N GLY A 76 -7.02 14.75 20.34
CA GLY A 76 -5.71 14.15 20.49
C GLY A 76 -5.56 13.27 21.75
N GLU A 77 -6.64 13.06 22.50
CA GLU A 77 -6.67 12.27 23.73
C GLU A 77 -7.54 11.02 23.55
N ARG A 78 -7.09 9.89 24.09
CA ARG A 78 -7.88 8.67 24.08
C ARG A 78 -8.99 8.70 25.10
N ALA A 79 -10.22 8.52 24.69
CA ALA A 79 -11.40 8.58 25.54
C ALA A 79 -11.32 7.54 26.70
N ALA A 80 -11.49 8.00 27.94
CA ALA A 80 -11.38 7.17 29.13
C ALA A 80 -12.47 6.07 29.24
N ASP A 81 -13.60 6.24 28.52
CA ASP A 81 -14.70 5.28 28.48
C ASP A 81 -14.46 4.17 27.44
N GLY A 82 -13.34 4.23 26.72
CA GLY A 82 -12.98 3.27 25.66
C GLY A 82 -13.87 3.35 24.41
N SER A 83 -14.57 4.46 24.18
CA SER A 83 -15.39 4.67 22.99
C SER A 83 -14.54 4.76 21.70
N GLU A 84 -13.29 5.15 21.81
CA GLU A 84 -12.31 5.30 20.72
C GLU A 84 -11.39 4.08 20.53
N ASP A 85 -11.55 3.07 21.37
CA ASP A 85 -10.76 1.84 21.23
C ASP A 85 -11.13 1.05 20.00
N VAL A 86 -10.12 0.56 19.27
CA VAL A 86 -10.34 -0.45 18.24
C VAL A 86 -10.58 -1.80 18.91
N LYS A 87 -11.82 -2.26 18.88
CA LYS A 87 -12.26 -3.52 19.54
C LYS A 87 -12.26 -4.71 18.58
N VAL A 88 -12.36 -4.45 17.28
CA VAL A 88 -12.42 -5.47 16.24
C VAL A 88 -11.28 -5.22 15.24
N PHE A 89 -10.45 -6.21 15.05
CA PHE A 89 -9.33 -6.19 14.11
C PHE A 89 -9.62 -7.08 12.91
N ASN A 90 -9.03 -6.77 11.75
CA ASN A 90 -9.20 -7.50 10.50
C ASN A 90 -10.65 -7.55 9.97
N ALA A 91 -11.49 -6.60 10.35
CA ALA A 91 -12.85 -6.47 9.82
C ALA A 91 -13.26 -5.00 9.74
N TYR A 92 -14.06 -4.66 8.75
CA TYR A 92 -14.62 -3.33 8.64
C TYR A 92 -15.58 -3.06 9.79
N THR A 93 -15.40 -1.94 10.44
CA THR A 93 -16.20 -1.46 11.56
C THR A 93 -16.55 0.00 11.31
N ASP A 94 -17.82 0.34 11.54
CA ASP A 94 -18.30 1.72 11.41
C ASP A 94 -17.95 2.52 12.68
N TYR A 95 -17.23 3.61 12.48
CA TYR A 95 -16.87 4.56 13.51
C TYR A 95 -17.67 5.86 13.29
N LYS A 96 -18.31 6.33 14.36
CA LYS A 96 -19.07 7.58 14.34
C LYS A 96 -18.19 8.71 14.87
N PHE A 97 -18.14 9.79 14.12
CA PHE A 97 -17.42 10.99 14.51
C PHE A 97 -18.37 12.21 14.53
N PRO A 98 -18.03 13.31 15.24
CA PRO A 98 -18.90 14.47 15.37
C PRO A 98 -19.28 15.06 14.00
N LYS A 99 -20.56 15.35 13.81
CA LYS A 99 -21.06 15.93 12.57
C LYS A 99 -20.35 17.27 12.31
N GLY A 100 -19.81 17.43 11.11
CA GLY A 100 -19.03 18.60 10.71
C GLY A 100 -17.52 18.46 10.95
N SER A 101 -17.05 17.45 11.67
CA SER A 101 -15.65 17.06 11.65
C SER A 101 -15.28 16.55 10.25
N LYS A 102 -14.09 16.90 9.77
CA LYS A 102 -13.61 16.54 8.42
C LYS A 102 -12.46 15.52 8.45
N GLY A 103 -12.14 15.00 9.61
CA GLY A 103 -11.05 14.06 9.71
C GLY A 103 -11.01 13.35 11.05
N LEU A 104 -10.24 12.30 11.08
CA LEU A 104 -9.94 11.48 12.24
C LEU A 104 -8.49 11.00 12.19
N THR A 105 -7.97 10.58 13.34
CA THR A 105 -6.61 10.08 13.46
C THR A 105 -6.61 8.67 14.03
N VAL A 106 -5.97 7.73 13.33
CA VAL A 106 -5.71 6.37 13.84
C VAL A 106 -4.36 6.36 14.52
N HIS A 107 -4.32 5.96 15.78
CA HIS A 107 -3.12 5.88 16.62
C HIS A 107 -2.70 4.43 16.83
N GLY A 108 -1.39 4.21 16.94
CA GLY A 108 -0.76 2.92 17.24
C GLY A 108 -0.04 2.30 16.05
N ASP A 109 0.79 1.32 16.34
CA ASP A 109 1.64 0.62 15.37
C ASP A 109 0.79 -0.38 14.57
N ILE A 110 0.05 0.11 13.58
CA ILE A 110 -0.79 -0.74 12.72
C ILE A 110 -0.01 -1.25 11.52
N THR A 111 -0.34 -2.45 11.10
CA THR A 111 0.25 -3.11 9.92
C THR A 111 -0.68 -3.17 8.73
N TYR A 112 -1.98 -2.99 8.96
CA TYR A 112 -3.02 -2.99 7.94
C TYR A 112 -3.99 -1.83 8.17
N LEU A 113 -4.30 -1.11 7.11
CA LEU A 113 -5.41 -0.15 7.06
C LEU A 113 -6.26 -0.39 5.82
N GLY A 114 -7.56 -0.63 6.03
CA GLY A 114 -8.60 -0.61 5.01
C GLY A 114 -9.56 0.56 5.24
N CYS A 115 -9.77 1.41 4.22
CA CYS A 115 -10.60 2.59 4.26
C CYS A 115 -11.26 2.84 2.88
N ALA A 116 -11.86 1.79 2.32
CA ALA A 116 -12.51 1.83 1.02
C ALA A 116 -13.85 2.55 1.05
N CYS A 117 -14.19 3.30 0.00
CA CYS A 117 -15.51 3.93 -0.20
C CYS A 117 -15.90 4.97 0.89
N ASP A 118 -14.92 5.59 1.54
CA ASP A 118 -15.17 6.52 2.66
C ASP A 118 -15.14 7.98 2.25
N GLN A 119 -15.15 8.26 0.93
CA GLN A 119 -15.04 9.61 0.39
C GLN A 119 -13.83 10.37 0.94
N LEU A 120 -12.73 9.66 1.17
CA LEU A 120 -11.49 10.28 1.64
C LEU A 120 -10.97 11.25 0.60
N THR A 121 -10.62 12.44 1.04
CA THR A 121 -9.97 13.48 0.23
C THR A 121 -8.47 13.55 0.49
N LYS A 122 -8.04 13.06 1.66
CA LYS A 122 -6.62 12.99 2.04
C LYS A 122 -6.35 11.82 2.96
N ILE A 123 -5.15 11.24 2.81
CA ILE A 123 -4.60 10.24 3.72
C ILE A 123 -3.13 10.58 3.99
N GLU A 124 -2.74 10.65 5.27
CA GLU A 124 -1.36 10.87 5.71
C GLU A 124 -0.90 9.62 6.46
N VAL A 125 -0.05 8.81 5.85
CA VAL A 125 0.43 7.52 6.39
C VAL A 125 1.89 7.54 6.82
N THR A 126 2.62 8.62 6.53
CA THR A 126 4.07 8.74 6.83
C THR A 126 4.39 8.64 8.31
N GLY A 127 3.42 8.93 9.18
CA GLY A 127 3.55 8.77 10.62
C GLY A 127 3.44 7.31 11.10
N ASN A 128 3.16 6.34 10.21
CA ASN A 128 3.10 4.91 10.57
C ASN A 128 4.04 4.08 9.69
N PRO A 129 5.32 3.93 10.06
CA PRO A 129 6.30 3.19 9.25
C PRO A 129 6.11 1.67 9.24
N TYR A 130 5.22 1.14 10.08
CA TYR A 130 4.97 -0.31 10.23
C TYR A 130 3.94 -0.86 9.24
N LEU A 131 3.33 0.02 8.44
CA LEU A 131 2.25 -0.37 7.53
C LEU A 131 2.78 -1.33 6.44
N THR A 132 2.22 -2.52 6.39
CA THR A 132 2.54 -3.54 5.38
C THR A 132 1.47 -3.63 4.29
N THR A 133 0.24 -3.23 4.61
CA THR A 133 -0.88 -3.22 3.68
C THR A 133 -1.71 -1.95 3.86
N LEU A 134 -1.89 -1.23 2.76
CA LEU A 134 -2.81 -0.09 2.65
C LEU A 134 -3.83 -0.38 1.56
N ASN A 135 -5.12 -0.37 1.95
CA ASN A 135 -6.25 -0.63 1.06
C ASN A 135 -7.23 0.55 1.16
N CYS A 136 -7.13 1.49 0.20
CA CYS A 136 -7.92 2.72 0.18
C CYS A 136 -8.58 2.99 -1.19
N PRO A 137 -9.18 1.98 -1.86
CA PRO A 137 -9.82 2.18 -3.15
C PRO A 137 -11.11 2.98 -3.05
N GLN A 138 -11.59 3.49 -4.21
CA GLN A 138 -12.88 4.14 -4.36
C GLN A 138 -13.05 5.35 -3.41
N ASN A 139 -12.07 6.25 -3.45
CA ASN A 139 -12.06 7.48 -2.68
C ASN A 139 -11.85 8.71 -3.61
N GLY A 140 -11.61 9.87 -3.02
CA GLY A 140 -11.34 11.11 -3.74
C GLY A 140 -9.87 11.56 -3.67
N LEU A 141 -8.94 10.64 -3.37
CA LEU A 141 -7.53 10.96 -3.16
C LEU A 141 -6.89 11.50 -4.44
N THR A 142 -6.16 12.61 -4.34
CA THR A 142 -5.45 13.24 -5.46
C THR A 142 -3.95 12.99 -5.45
N ASP A 143 -3.42 12.69 -4.29
CA ASP A 143 -2.01 12.41 -4.02
C ASP A 143 -1.85 11.50 -2.80
N MET A 144 -0.64 10.97 -2.60
CA MET A 144 -0.30 10.09 -1.50
C MET A 144 1.21 10.11 -1.27
N ASP A 145 1.64 10.42 -0.04
CA ASP A 145 3.05 10.31 0.35
C ASP A 145 3.29 8.96 1.06
N LEU A 146 4.05 8.08 0.42
CA LEU A 146 4.43 6.76 0.91
C LEU A 146 5.90 6.66 1.30
N SER A 147 6.64 7.77 1.30
CA SER A 147 8.10 7.82 1.45
C SER A 147 8.63 7.22 2.75
N LYS A 148 7.80 7.09 3.79
CA LYS A 148 8.17 6.50 5.08
C LYS A 148 7.63 5.07 5.28
N ASN A 149 6.79 4.58 4.37
CA ASN A 149 6.17 3.26 4.50
C ASN A 149 6.99 2.19 3.76
N THR A 150 8.28 2.08 4.12
CA THR A 150 9.25 1.21 3.42
C THR A 150 8.97 -0.29 3.60
N THR A 151 8.12 -0.65 4.56
CA THR A 151 7.67 -2.02 4.82
C THR A 151 6.42 -2.42 4.02
N LEU A 152 5.88 -1.49 3.20
CA LEU A 152 4.64 -1.71 2.47
C LEU A 152 4.81 -2.82 1.41
N GLN A 153 4.02 -3.88 1.54
CA GLN A 153 4.00 -5.04 0.65
C GLN A 153 2.79 -5.04 -0.29
N ARG A 154 1.68 -4.45 0.14
CA ARG A 154 0.46 -4.36 -0.67
C ARG A 154 -0.12 -2.96 -0.61
N LEU A 155 -0.33 -2.40 -1.78
CA LEU A 155 -1.00 -1.12 -1.95
C LEU A 155 -2.17 -1.29 -2.91
N ASP A 156 -3.38 -0.95 -2.44
CA ASP A 156 -4.54 -0.73 -3.28
C ASP A 156 -5.01 0.71 -3.09
N CYS A 157 -4.77 1.54 -4.10
CA CYS A 157 -5.25 2.91 -4.21
C CYS A 157 -6.09 3.11 -5.48
N SER A 158 -6.72 2.04 -5.97
CA SER A 158 -7.53 2.05 -7.18
C SER A 158 -8.77 2.94 -7.07
N ASP A 159 -9.31 3.34 -8.22
CA ASP A 159 -10.53 4.17 -8.30
C ASP A 159 -10.45 5.45 -7.45
N ASN A 160 -9.37 6.21 -7.63
CA ASN A 160 -9.13 7.51 -7.01
C ASN A 160 -8.92 8.59 -8.09
N LYS A 161 -8.33 9.72 -7.72
CA LYS A 161 -8.02 10.84 -8.63
C LYS A 161 -6.52 11.15 -8.66
N ILE A 162 -5.69 10.15 -8.37
CA ILE A 162 -4.23 10.28 -8.23
C ILE A 162 -3.62 10.56 -9.60
N LYS A 163 -2.83 11.64 -9.68
CA LYS A 163 -2.15 12.06 -10.91
C LYS A 163 -0.68 11.64 -10.95
N SER A 164 -0.07 11.43 -9.79
CA SER A 164 1.31 11.00 -9.61
C SER A 164 1.41 10.08 -8.42
N LEU A 165 2.09 8.96 -8.57
CA LEU A 165 2.30 7.97 -7.51
C LEU A 165 3.78 7.61 -7.47
N ASP A 166 4.44 7.99 -6.39
CA ASP A 166 5.84 7.63 -6.13
C ASP A 166 5.89 6.42 -5.17
N VAL A 167 6.34 5.29 -5.68
CA VAL A 167 6.53 4.04 -4.94
C VAL A 167 8.00 3.65 -4.81
N SER A 168 8.92 4.55 -5.14
CA SER A 168 10.37 4.29 -5.15
C SER A 168 10.92 3.86 -3.78
N ALA A 169 10.36 4.38 -2.69
CA ALA A 169 10.73 4.01 -1.31
C ALA A 169 10.14 2.64 -0.87
N ASN A 170 9.11 2.13 -1.56
CA ASN A 170 8.37 0.95 -1.15
C ASN A 170 8.91 -0.31 -1.83
N THR A 171 10.21 -0.58 -1.63
CA THR A 171 10.93 -1.66 -2.32
C THR A 171 10.45 -3.06 -1.95
N ALA A 172 9.69 -3.20 -0.86
CA ALA A 172 9.08 -4.46 -0.43
C ALA A 172 7.71 -4.74 -1.10
N LEU A 173 7.25 -3.90 -2.05
CA LEU A 173 5.96 -4.11 -2.72
C LEU A 173 5.95 -5.40 -3.53
N VAL A 174 4.96 -6.25 -3.22
CA VAL A 174 4.62 -7.49 -3.92
C VAL A 174 3.38 -7.31 -4.80
N SER A 175 2.45 -6.46 -4.37
CA SER A 175 1.22 -6.17 -5.12
C SER A 175 0.93 -4.68 -5.13
N LEU A 176 0.67 -4.13 -6.33
CA LEU A 176 0.27 -2.75 -6.55
C LEU A 176 -0.98 -2.71 -7.42
N TRP A 177 -2.09 -2.20 -6.86
CA TRP A 177 -3.32 -1.90 -7.58
C TRP A 177 -3.55 -0.39 -7.55
N CYS A 178 -3.28 0.27 -8.69
CA CYS A 178 -3.47 1.71 -8.89
C CYS A 178 -4.37 2.01 -10.11
N TYR A 179 -5.22 1.03 -10.47
CA TYR A 179 -6.13 1.17 -11.60
C TYR A 179 -7.19 2.26 -11.37
N GLY A 180 -7.79 2.77 -12.46
CA GLY A 180 -8.87 3.77 -12.36
C GLY A 180 -8.41 5.09 -11.73
N ASN A 181 -7.20 5.56 -12.06
CA ASN A 181 -6.65 6.83 -11.63
C ASN A 181 -6.38 7.77 -12.82
N GLN A 182 -5.55 8.79 -12.62
CA GLN A 182 -5.18 9.77 -13.65
C GLN A 182 -3.67 9.80 -13.87
N LEU A 183 -2.99 8.64 -13.71
CA LEU A 183 -1.54 8.54 -13.83
C LEU A 183 -1.12 8.68 -15.29
N THR A 184 -0.18 9.60 -15.57
CA THR A 184 0.44 9.76 -16.88
C THR A 184 1.79 9.05 -17.00
N SER A 185 2.37 8.67 -15.86
CA SER A 185 3.60 7.89 -15.75
C SER A 185 3.56 7.05 -14.47
N LEU A 186 4.29 5.93 -14.48
CA LEU A 186 4.46 5.07 -13.31
C LEU A 186 5.85 4.42 -13.39
N ASP A 187 6.71 4.70 -12.40
CA ASP A 187 8.00 4.05 -12.27
C ASP A 187 7.94 2.99 -11.18
N VAL A 188 8.12 1.74 -11.58
CA VAL A 188 8.15 0.56 -10.71
C VAL A 188 9.54 -0.10 -10.67
N SER A 189 10.56 0.57 -11.20
CA SER A 189 11.91 0.01 -11.32
C SER A 189 12.56 -0.34 -9.97
N GLY A 190 12.16 0.34 -8.89
CA GLY A 190 12.59 0.06 -7.51
C GLY A 190 11.87 -1.13 -6.86
N ASN A 191 10.72 -1.56 -7.40
CA ASN A 191 9.86 -2.56 -6.78
C ASN A 191 10.15 -3.96 -7.36
N THR A 192 11.36 -4.46 -7.14
CA THR A 192 11.87 -5.70 -7.78
C THR A 192 11.13 -6.96 -7.35
N GLU A 193 10.47 -6.94 -6.18
CA GLU A 193 9.67 -8.05 -5.64
C GLU A 193 8.23 -8.07 -6.19
N LEU A 194 7.88 -7.13 -7.08
CA LEU A 194 6.52 -6.98 -7.57
C LEU A 194 6.09 -8.20 -8.39
N ALA A 195 5.08 -8.91 -7.88
CA ALA A 195 4.49 -10.09 -8.50
C ALA A 195 3.15 -9.78 -9.20
N ALA A 196 2.43 -8.74 -8.75
CA ALA A 196 1.17 -8.34 -9.34
C ALA A 196 1.10 -6.80 -9.50
N LEU A 197 0.86 -6.35 -10.73
CA LEU A 197 0.63 -4.95 -11.07
C LEU A 197 -0.68 -4.82 -11.82
N ASP A 198 -1.59 -3.99 -11.29
CA ASP A 198 -2.75 -3.49 -12.03
C ASP A 198 -2.71 -1.97 -12.07
N CYS A 199 -2.39 -1.43 -13.24
CA CYS A 199 -2.36 0.00 -13.53
C CYS A 199 -3.35 0.37 -14.66
N SER A 200 -4.36 -0.48 -14.88
CA SER A 200 -5.36 -0.26 -15.92
C SER A 200 -6.20 1.01 -15.71
N GLY A 201 -6.83 1.51 -16.77
CA GLY A 201 -7.69 2.69 -16.66
C GLY A 201 -6.96 3.94 -16.17
N ASN A 202 -5.77 4.19 -16.70
CA ASN A 202 -4.97 5.39 -16.49
C ASN A 202 -4.66 6.08 -17.83
N GLN A 203 -3.64 6.94 -17.87
CA GLN A 203 -3.21 7.69 -19.06
C GLN A 203 -1.72 7.44 -19.34
N LEU A 204 -1.24 6.21 -19.07
CA LEU A 204 0.16 5.85 -19.24
C LEU A 204 0.51 5.74 -20.72
N THR A 205 1.54 6.47 -21.15
CA THR A 205 2.06 6.41 -22.53
C THR A 205 3.23 5.43 -22.69
N ALA A 206 3.87 5.06 -21.58
CA ALA A 206 4.93 4.07 -21.49
C ALA A 206 4.89 3.34 -20.12
N LEU A 207 5.36 2.10 -20.12
CA LEU A 207 5.50 1.31 -18.90
C LEU A 207 6.72 0.39 -19.04
N ASP A 208 7.72 0.57 -18.17
CA ASP A 208 8.90 -0.29 -18.10
C ASP A 208 8.79 -1.24 -16.91
N VAL A 209 8.68 -2.53 -17.21
CA VAL A 209 8.61 -3.62 -16.22
C VAL A 209 9.86 -4.51 -16.25
N SER A 210 10.93 -4.07 -16.93
CA SER A 210 12.16 -4.85 -17.15
C SER A 210 12.92 -5.21 -15.86
N LYS A 211 12.65 -4.52 -14.74
CA LYS A 211 13.23 -4.79 -13.43
C LYS A 211 12.35 -5.68 -12.53
N ASN A 212 11.08 -5.87 -12.89
CA ASN A 212 10.12 -6.61 -12.08
C ASN A 212 10.12 -8.10 -12.50
N LEU A 213 11.24 -8.78 -12.24
CA LEU A 213 11.48 -10.16 -12.71
C LEU A 213 10.55 -11.20 -12.06
N SER A 214 9.97 -10.85 -10.91
CA SER A 214 8.99 -11.68 -10.17
C SER A 214 7.56 -11.53 -10.70
N LEU A 215 7.35 -10.69 -11.74
CA LEU A 215 6.00 -10.33 -12.19
C LEU A 215 5.28 -11.54 -12.81
N GLU A 216 4.17 -11.92 -12.18
CA GLU A 216 3.26 -12.99 -12.61
C GLU A 216 2.00 -12.45 -13.28
N ARG A 217 1.56 -11.26 -12.85
CA ARG A 217 0.34 -10.61 -13.36
C ARG A 217 0.62 -9.17 -13.74
N LEU A 218 0.35 -8.83 -14.99
CA LEU A 218 0.38 -7.46 -15.50
C LEU A 218 -0.98 -7.14 -16.13
N ILE A 219 -1.66 -6.17 -15.57
CA ILE A 219 -2.95 -5.66 -16.02
C ILE A 219 -2.76 -4.17 -16.29
N CYS A 220 -2.76 -3.76 -17.57
CA CYS A 220 -2.53 -2.39 -18.00
C CYS A 220 -3.46 -1.96 -19.14
N TYR A 221 -4.64 -2.59 -19.24
CA TYR A 221 -5.65 -2.23 -20.25
C TYR A 221 -6.18 -0.80 -20.06
N HIS A 222 -6.76 -0.20 -21.13
CA HIS A 222 -7.26 1.17 -21.10
C HIS A 222 -6.23 2.18 -20.60
N ASN A 223 -5.10 2.26 -21.31
CA ASN A 223 -4.07 3.27 -21.22
C ASN A 223 -3.73 3.79 -22.63
N ASP A 224 -2.67 4.60 -22.75
CA ASP A 224 -2.18 5.15 -24.04
C ASP A 224 -0.86 4.50 -24.48
N LEU A 225 -0.63 3.22 -24.09
CA LEU A 225 0.59 2.50 -24.41
C LEU A 225 0.67 2.18 -25.90
N THR A 226 1.80 2.50 -26.53
CA THR A 226 2.07 2.17 -27.94
C THR A 226 3.07 1.03 -28.10
N SER A 227 3.76 0.64 -27.04
CA SER A 227 4.68 -0.50 -26.98
C SER A 227 4.74 -1.05 -25.56
N LEU A 228 5.09 -2.34 -25.42
CA LEU A 228 5.29 -2.99 -24.13
C LEU A 228 6.30 -4.14 -24.28
N ASP A 229 7.43 -4.07 -23.60
CA ASP A 229 8.40 -5.16 -23.55
C ASP A 229 8.25 -5.97 -22.26
N VAL A 230 7.84 -7.23 -22.40
CA VAL A 230 7.68 -8.20 -21.31
C VAL A 230 8.72 -9.35 -21.41
N SER A 231 9.73 -9.21 -22.25
CA SER A 231 10.73 -10.26 -22.51
C SER A 231 11.53 -10.70 -21.28
N LYS A 232 11.58 -9.87 -20.24
CA LYS A 232 12.24 -10.17 -18.96
C LYS A 232 11.31 -10.79 -17.90
N ASN A 233 10.01 -10.72 -18.12
CA ASN A 233 9.01 -11.16 -17.15
C ASN A 233 8.61 -12.62 -17.41
N VAL A 234 9.59 -13.53 -17.28
CA VAL A 234 9.46 -14.95 -17.64
C VAL A 234 8.46 -15.73 -16.77
N ASN A 235 8.07 -15.18 -15.62
CA ASN A 235 7.07 -15.75 -14.72
C ASN A 235 5.64 -15.30 -15.04
N LEU A 236 5.48 -14.44 -16.07
CA LEU A 236 4.19 -13.84 -16.39
C LEU A 236 3.20 -14.92 -16.87
N ASN A 237 2.04 -14.98 -16.20
CA ASN A 237 0.95 -15.91 -16.53
C ASN A 237 -0.39 -15.20 -16.72
N ARG A 238 -0.47 -13.89 -16.44
CA ARG A 238 -1.63 -13.06 -16.80
C ARG A 238 -1.17 -11.75 -17.40
N LEU A 239 -1.64 -11.44 -18.61
CA LEU A 239 -1.32 -10.22 -19.33
C LEU A 239 -2.60 -9.65 -19.98
N TRP A 240 -3.10 -8.52 -19.46
CA TRP A 240 -4.26 -7.84 -20.01
C TRP A 240 -3.88 -6.45 -20.49
N ILE A 241 -3.91 -6.25 -21.82
CA ILE A 241 -3.39 -5.06 -22.51
C ILE A 241 -4.40 -4.39 -23.46
N TYR A 242 -5.60 -4.92 -23.56
CA TYR A 242 -6.61 -4.37 -24.45
C TYR A 242 -6.91 -2.90 -24.19
N GLY A 243 -7.49 -2.18 -25.17
CA GLY A 243 -7.82 -0.77 -25.02
C GLY A 243 -6.59 0.15 -24.95
N ASN A 244 -5.44 -0.29 -25.45
CA ASN A 244 -4.27 0.54 -25.72
C ASN A 244 -4.07 0.68 -27.24
N PRO A 245 -3.45 1.76 -27.75
CA PRO A 245 -3.20 1.98 -29.17
C PRO A 245 -1.96 1.22 -29.68
N PHE A 246 -1.84 -0.08 -29.36
CA PHE A 246 -0.75 -0.89 -29.88
C PHE A 246 -0.86 -1.07 -31.39
N PRO A 247 0.18 -0.77 -32.17
CA PRO A 247 0.21 -1.15 -33.58
C PRO A 247 0.32 -2.69 -33.70
N GLU A 248 -0.17 -3.23 -34.81
CA GLU A 248 -0.18 -4.67 -35.10
C GLU A 248 1.21 -5.33 -34.92
N SER A 249 2.28 -4.62 -35.32
CA SER A 249 3.64 -5.08 -35.17
C SER A 249 4.07 -5.29 -33.70
N GLU A 250 3.53 -4.54 -32.75
CA GLU A 250 3.81 -4.74 -31.32
C GLU A 250 3.06 -5.95 -30.77
N ILE A 251 1.82 -6.14 -31.20
CA ILE A 251 1.04 -7.33 -30.81
C ILE A 251 1.72 -8.60 -31.32
N THR A 252 2.22 -8.61 -32.57
CA THR A 252 2.94 -9.75 -33.13
C THR A 252 4.23 -10.08 -32.36
N LYS A 253 4.94 -9.08 -31.82
CA LYS A 253 6.15 -9.32 -31.00
C LYS A 253 5.86 -10.11 -29.72
N LEU A 254 4.63 -10.08 -29.19
CA LEU A 254 4.27 -10.84 -27.98
C LEU A 254 4.54 -12.35 -28.13
N GLN A 255 4.43 -12.88 -29.37
CA GLN A 255 4.76 -14.29 -29.66
C GLN A 255 6.18 -14.65 -29.22
N THR A 256 7.13 -13.74 -29.43
CA THR A 256 8.55 -13.96 -29.12
C THR A 256 8.90 -13.61 -27.68
N MET A 257 8.13 -12.73 -27.03
CA MET A 257 8.38 -12.27 -25.69
C MET A 257 7.80 -13.19 -24.60
N LEU A 258 6.64 -13.79 -24.88
CA LEU A 258 5.94 -14.60 -23.90
C LEU A 258 6.53 -16.02 -23.82
N SER A 259 6.87 -16.42 -22.59
CA SER A 259 7.37 -17.75 -22.28
C SER A 259 6.26 -18.80 -22.31
N GLU A 260 6.65 -20.07 -22.40
CA GLU A 260 5.72 -21.18 -22.15
C GLU A 260 5.26 -21.18 -20.69
N VAL A 261 3.97 -21.41 -20.49
CA VAL A 261 3.34 -21.45 -19.17
C VAL A 261 2.39 -22.65 -19.08
N ALA A 262 2.19 -23.17 -17.87
CA ALA A 262 1.26 -24.28 -17.66
C ALA A 262 -0.19 -23.86 -17.93
N LYS A 263 -0.54 -22.62 -17.59
CA LYS A 263 -1.86 -22.01 -17.81
C LYS A 263 -1.75 -20.51 -17.74
N GLY A 264 -1.74 -19.84 -18.89
CA GLY A 264 -1.70 -18.39 -19.02
C GLY A 264 -3.03 -17.80 -19.49
N ASP A 265 -3.28 -16.54 -19.20
CA ASP A 265 -4.44 -15.77 -19.65
C ASP A 265 -3.97 -14.42 -20.23
N ILE A 266 -4.17 -14.22 -21.52
CA ILE A 266 -3.84 -12.97 -22.20
C ILE A 266 -5.09 -12.37 -22.84
N TRP A 267 -5.29 -11.06 -22.61
CA TRP A 267 -6.38 -10.30 -23.23
C TRP A 267 -5.82 -9.14 -24.03
N ILE A 268 -5.90 -9.28 -25.36
CA ILE A 268 -5.40 -8.29 -26.34
C ILE A 268 -6.53 -7.45 -26.98
N GLY A 269 -7.79 -7.84 -26.79
CA GLY A 269 -8.95 -7.16 -27.38
C GLY A 269 -9.22 -7.59 -28.83
N ASN A 270 -10.07 -6.81 -29.52
CA ASN A 270 -10.56 -7.13 -30.88
C ASN A 270 -9.57 -6.74 -31.99
N GLN A 271 -8.30 -7.10 -31.87
CA GLN A 271 -7.31 -6.81 -32.91
C GLN A 271 -7.32 -7.89 -34.00
N SER A 272 -7.25 -7.49 -35.28
CA SER A 272 -7.45 -8.35 -36.45
C SER A 272 -6.39 -9.45 -36.66
N THR A 273 -5.23 -9.32 -36.01
CA THR A 273 -4.12 -10.32 -36.01
C THR A 273 -4.35 -11.51 -35.10
N ALA A 274 -5.52 -11.61 -34.48
CA ALA A 274 -5.74 -12.50 -33.38
C ALA A 274 -5.64 -14.01 -33.73
N ASP A 275 -5.88 -14.45 -34.98
CA ASP A 275 -6.00 -15.88 -35.23
C ASP A 275 -4.64 -16.61 -35.31
N GLU A 276 -3.65 -16.07 -36.03
CA GLU A 276 -2.29 -16.64 -36.04
C GLU A 276 -1.62 -16.52 -34.67
N LEU A 277 -1.77 -15.35 -34.01
CA LEU A 277 -1.28 -15.12 -32.67
C LEU A 277 -1.91 -16.06 -31.65
N LYS A 278 -3.22 -16.34 -31.76
CA LYS A 278 -3.94 -17.27 -30.89
C LYS A 278 -3.37 -18.70 -30.99
N GLU A 279 -3.10 -19.18 -32.21
CA GLU A 279 -2.60 -20.53 -32.39
C GLU A 279 -1.22 -20.71 -31.74
N GLU A 280 -0.29 -19.79 -31.98
CA GLU A 280 1.05 -19.84 -31.42
C GLU A 280 1.06 -19.67 -29.89
N LEU A 281 0.35 -18.68 -29.35
CA LEU A 281 0.27 -18.49 -27.91
C LEU A 281 -0.44 -19.64 -27.21
N SER A 282 -1.45 -20.24 -27.85
CA SER A 282 -2.12 -21.43 -27.32
C SER A 282 -1.16 -22.63 -27.23
N SER A 283 -0.25 -22.77 -28.19
CA SER A 283 0.80 -23.81 -28.13
C SER A 283 1.75 -23.63 -26.95
N LYS A 284 1.92 -22.40 -26.46
CA LYS A 284 2.71 -22.03 -25.29
C LYS A 284 1.91 -22.06 -23.97
N GLY A 285 0.66 -22.51 -23.98
CA GLY A 285 -0.21 -22.62 -22.82
C GLY A 285 -1.02 -21.37 -22.47
N TRP A 286 -1.08 -20.37 -23.39
CA TRP A 286 -1.86 -19.14 -23.18
C TRP A 286 -3.29 -19.26 -23.72
N THR A 287 -4.25 -18.84 -22.91
CA THR A 287 -5.63 -18.59 -23.38
C THR A 287 -5.73 -17.16 -23.87
N VAL A 288 -6.01 -16.95 -25.13
CA VAL A 288 -6.08 -15.62 -25.79
C VAL A 288 -7.53 -15.17 -25.86
N ARG A 289 -7.82 -13.93 -25.39
CA ARG A 289 -9.13 -13.29 -25.40
C ARG A 289 -9.09 -11.98 -26.16
#